data_5da2e91719f33035ae45b5e420bf9e46
#
_entry.id   5da2e91719f33035ae45b5e420bf9e46
#
_cell.length_a   1.000
_cell.length_b   1.000
_cell.length_c   1.000
_cell.angle_alpha   90.00
_cell.angle_beta   90.00
_cell.angle_gamma   90.00
#
_symmetry.space_group_name_H-M   'P 1'
#
loop_
_entity.id
_entity.type
_entity.pdbx_description
1 polymer ?
#
loop_
_entity_poly.entity_id
_entity_poly.type
_entity_poly.pdbx_seq_one_letter_code
_entity_poly.pdbx_strand_id
1 'polypeptide(L)'
;MPLDQSFIGRTYPPTSTYSVGREKIREFADAIGDGNALYHDPEAARAAGYPDVIAPPTFLTVINLAAINKIAEDPELGMDYSRMVHGDQSFQHVRPVHAGDELRLTTRIEDIMARAGNDFLTVTAEITDTDGALVCTTRAQLVVRGEAA
;
A
#
# COMPACT_ATOMS: atom_id res chain seq x y z
N MET A 1 12.07 23.05 2.67
CA MET A 1 13.41 22.42 2.75
C MET A 1 13.35 21.06 2.08
N PRO A 2 14.36 20.67 1.32
CA PRO A 2 14.40 19.33 0.73
C PRO A 2 14.40 18.26 1.83
N LEU A 3 13.80 17.11 1.52
CA LEU A 3 13.82 15.95 2.42
C LEU A 3 15.26 15.44 2.60
N ASP A 4 15.55 14.93 3.78
CA ASP A 4 16.89 14.43 4.12
C ASP A 4 17.15 13.10 3.41
N GLN A 5 18.10 13.10 2.48
CA GLN A 5 18.50 11.91 1.73
C GLN A 5 19.14 10.81 2.60
N SER A 6 19.54 11.11 3.83
CA SER A 6 20.05 10.08 4.75
C SER A 6 18.98 9.05 5.13
N PHE A 7 17.71 9.35 4.91
CA PHE A 7 16.59 8.42 5.10
C PHE A 7 16.48 7.34 4.03
N ILE A 8 17.18 7.48 2.91
CA ILE A 8 17.21 6.42 1.88
C ILE A 8 17.71 5.12 2.50
N GLY A 9 16.94 4.06 2.34
CA GLY A 9 17.22 2.74 2.92
C GLY A 9 16.61 2.50 4.30
N ARG A 10 16.00 3.53 4.92
CA ARG A 10 15.32 3.33 6.21
C ARG A 10 14.15 2.40 6.05
N THR A 11 14.10 1.38 6.92
CA THR A 11 13.00 0.42 7.03
C THR A 11 12.20 0.75 8.27
N TYR A 12 10.89 0.77 8.14
CA TYR A 12 9.98 0.96 9.27
C TYR A 12 9.54 -0.39 9.83
N PRO A 13 9.25 -0.49 11.14
CA PRO A 13 8.78 -1.74 11.73
C PRO A 13 7.52 -2.25 11.03
N PRO A 14 7.31 -3.58 10.98
CA PRO A 14 6.08 -4.13 10.41
C PRO A 14 4.84 -3.55 11.08
N THR A 15 3.78 -3.38 10.29
CA THR A 15 2.47 -3.01 10.82
C THR A 15 1.91 -4.11 11.71
N SER A 16 0.87 -3.79 12.49
CA SER A 16 0.02 -4.80 13.10
C SER A 16 -0.62 -5.67 12.02
N THR A 17 -1.00 -6.88 12.39
CA THR A 17 -1.68 -7.80 11.46
C THR A 17 -3.01 -7.21 11.02
N TYR A 18 -3.25 -7.22 9.71
CA TYR A 18 -4.50 -6.84 9.09
C TYR A 18 -5.25 -8.10 8.66
N SER A 19 -6.45 -8.30 9.19
CA SER A 19 -7.33 -9.40 8.82
C SER A 19 -8.21 -9.00 7.64
N VAL A 20 -8.08 -9.69 6.54
CA VAL A 20 -8.87 -9.43 5.33
C VAL A 20 -10.25 -10.04 5.49
N GLY A 21 -11.28 -9.19 5.47
CA GLY A 21 -12.67 -9.60 5.60
C GLY A 21 -13.46 -9.50 4.29
N ARG A 22 -14.48 -10.35 4.15
CA ARG A 22 -15.39 -10.33 2.97
C ARG A 22 -16.06 -8.99 2.78
N GLU A 23 -16.51 -8.37 3.86
CA GLU A 23 -17.22 -7.09 3.79
C GLU A 23 -16.33 -5.96 3.29
N LYS A 24 -15.07 -5.94 3.71
CA LYS A 24 -14.12 -4.92 3.24
C LYS A 24 -13.78 -5.10 1.76
N ILE A 25 -13.64 -6.34 1.30
CA ILE A 25 -13.45 -6.64 -0.13
C ILE A 25 -14.65 -6.15 -0.93
N ARG A 26 -15.87 -6.46 -0.49
CA ARG A 26 -17.10 -6.02 -1.16
C ARG A 26 -17.20 -4.51 -1.20
N GLU A 27 -17.00 -3.85 -0.06
CA GLU A 27 -17.03 -2.38 0.03
C GLU A 27 -16.04 -1.74 -0.95
N PHE A 28 -14.82 -2.27 -1.01
CA PHE A 28 -13.81 -1.76 -1.92
C PHE A 28 -14.18 -1.99 -3.39
N ALA A 29 -14.64 -3.20 -3.73
CA ALA A 29 -15.07 -3.54 -5.08
C ALA A 29 -16.24 -2.64 -5.53
N ASP A 30 -17.22 -2.41 -4.66
CA ASP A 30 -18.34 -1.51 -4.93
C ASP A 30 -17.86 -0.07 -5.13
N ALA A 31 -16.91 0.38 -4.32
CA ALA A 31 -16.37 1.74 -4.41
C ALA A 31 -15.64 2.01 -5.74
N ILE A 32 -14.97 0.99 -6.30
CA ILE A 32 -14.32 1.10 -7.62
C ILE A 32 -15.24 0.70 -8.77
N GLY A 33 -16.49 0.34 -8.49
CA GLY A 33 -17.48 -0.03 -9.51
C GLY A 33 -17.23 -1.39 -10.16
N ASP A 34 -16.54 -2.30 -9.48
CA ASP A 34 -16.24 -3.64 -10.01
C ASP A 34 -17.18 -4.69 -9.42
N GLY A 35 -18.13 -5.13 -10.24
CA GLY A 35 -19.14 -6.12 -9.88
C GLY A 35 -18.73 -7.59 -10.12
N ASN A 36 -17.45 -7.88 -10.27
CA ASN A 36 -16.98 -9.25 -10.50
C ASN A 36 -17.42 -10.17 -9.36
N ALA A 37 -18.09 -11.29 -9.70
CA ALA A 37 -18.60 -12.25 -8.74
C ALA A 37 -17.53 -12.80 -7.80
N LEU A 38 -16.28 -12.87 -8.23
CA LEU A 38 -15.16 -13.35 -7.41
C LEU A 38 -14.88 -12.48 -6.19
N TYR A 39 -15.31 -11.22 -6.19
CA TYR A 39 -15.17 -10.29 -5.07
C TYR A 39 -16.40 -10.27 -4.16
N HIS A 40 -17.51 -10.83 -4.59
CA HIS A 40 -18.81 -10.72 -3.92
C HIS A 40 -19.39 -12.05 -3.44
N ASP A 41 -19.14 -13.13 -4.19
CA ASP A 41 -19.76 -14.44 -3.95
C ASP A 41 -18.72 -15.50 -3.60
N PRO A 42 -18.68 -15.96 -2.32
CA PRO A 42 -17.74 -17.01 -1.91
C PRO A 42 -17.87 -18.32 -2.71
N GLU A 43 -19.08 -18.68 -3.13
CA GLU A 43 -19.29 -19.91 -3.91
C GLU A 43 -18.72 -19.76 -5.33
N ALA A 44 -18.89 -18.60 -5.96
CA ALA A 44 -18.26 -18.31 -7.25
C ALA A 44 -16.73 -18.34 -7.15
N ALA A 45 -16.17 -17.78 -6.09
CA ALA A 45 -14.73 -17.81 -5.85
C ALA A 45 -14.20 -19.23 -5.67
N ARG A 46 -14.89 -20.06 -4.87
CA ARG A 46 -14.52 -21.47 -4.67
C ARG A 46 -14.62 -22.27 -5.95
N ALA A 47 -15.66 -22.06 -6.74
CA ALA A 47 -15.81 -22.70 -8.05
C ALA A 47 -14.68 -22.34 -9.02
N ALA A 48 -14.09 -21.17 -8.86
CA ALA A 48 -12.91 -20.72 -9.62
C ALA A 48 -11.56 -21.19 -9.05
N GLY A 49 -11.58 -21.93 -7.92
CA GLY A 49 -10.38 -22.49 -7.30
C GLY A 49 -9.76 -21.65 -6.18
N TYR A 50 -10.43 -20.61 -5.72
CA TYR A 50 -9.96 -19.79 -4.60
C TYR A 50 -10.58 -20.24 -3.27
N PRO A 51 -9.90 -20.03 -2.11
CA PRO A 51 -10.43 -20.44 -0.81
C PRO A 51 -11.68 -19.65 -0.40
N ASP A 52 -11.81 -18.42 -0.82
CA ASP A 52 -12.86 -17.47 -0.50
C ASP A 52 -12.89 -16.35 -1.54
N VAL A 53 -13.73 -15.33 -1.36
CA VAL A 53 -13.70 -14.16 -2.23
C VAL A 53 -12.28 -13.58 -2.29
N ILE A 54 -11.86 -13.22 -3.49
CA ILE A 54 -10.55 -12.56 -3.69
C ILE A 54 -10.72 -11.05 -3.67
N ALA A 55 -9.65 -10.36 -3.35
CA ALA A 55 -9.62 -8.91 -3.38
C ALA A 55 -9.31 -8.41 -4.79
N PRO A 56 -9.89 -7.27 -5.21
CA PRO A 56 -9.46 -6.58 -6.42
C PRO A 56 -7.96 -6.29 -6.40
N PRO A 57 -7.29 -6.21 -7.55
CA PRO A 57 -5.83 -6.04 -7.62
C PRO A 57 -5.27 -4.82 -6.89
N THR A 58 -6.08 -3.78 -6.68
CA THR A 58 -5.67 -2.56 -5.99
C THR A 58 -6.12 -2.50 -4.52
N PHE A 59 -6.76 -3.55 -4.01
CA PHE A 59 -7.30 -3.62 -2.65
C PHE A 59 -6.24 -3.30 -1.57
N LEU A 60 -5.00 -3.71 -1.78
CA LEU A 60 -3.94 -3.50 -0.79
C LEU A 60 -3.59 -2.03 -0.54
N THR A 61 -4.14 -1.12 -1.35
CA THR A 61 -4.14 0.32 -1.06
C THR A 61 -4.69 0.61 0.34
N VAL A 62 -5.68 -0.16 0.81
CA VAL A 62 -6.30 0.00 2.13
C VAL A 62 -5.27 -0.02 3.25
N ILE A 63 -4.35 -0.99 3.23
CA ILE A 63 -3.30 -1.09 4.26
C ILE A 63 -2.06 -0.28 3.91
N ASN A 64 -1.76 -0.13 2.63
CA ASN A 64 -0.60 0.61 2.15
C ASN A 64 -0.67 2.10 2.51
N LEU A 65 -1.84 2.73 2.37
CA LEU A 65 -2.03 4.13 2.74
C LEU A 65 -1.79 4.38 4.23
N ALA A 66 -2.22 3.48 5.09
CA ALA A 66 -1.97 3.59 6.53
C ALA A 66 -0.47 3.56 6.85
N ALA A 67 0.29 2.73 6.16
CA ALA A 67 1.74 2.66 6.32
C ALA A 67 2.45 3.90 5.76
N ILE A 68 2.01 4.40 4.60
CA ILE A 68 2.52 5.65 4.01
C ILE A 68 2.28 6.83 4.95
N ASN A 69 1.11 6.90 5.57
CA ASN A 69 0.80 7.98 6.53
C ASN A 69 1.75 7.97 7.73
N LYS A 70 2.14 6.81 8.22
CA LYS A 70 3.13 6.71 9.31
C LYS A 70 4.49 7.27 8.90
N ILE A 71 4.91 7.06 7.66
CA ILE A 71 6.14 7.65 7.13
C ILE A 71 5.99 9.16 7.03
N ALA A 72 4.85 9.63 6.52
CA ALA A 72 4.57 11.05 6.38
C ALA A 72 4.52 11.80 7.73
N GLU A 73 4.12 11.10 8.78
CA GLU A 73 4.03 11.61 10.14
C GLU A 73 5.36 11.51 10.92
N ASP A 74 6.40 10.90 10.33
CA ASP A 74 7.71 10.79 10.97
C ASP A 74 8.33 12.19 11.15
N PRO A 75 8.46 12.68 12.40
CA PRO A 75 8.95 14.02 12.64
C PRO A 75 10.41 14.21 12.23
N GLU A 76 11.19 13.14 12.21
CA GLU A 76 12.59 13.20 11.77
C GLU A 76 12.71 13.38 10.25
N LEU A 77 11.78 12.82 9.49
CA LEU A 77 11.74 13.02 8.04
C LEU A 77 11.29 14.44 7.68
N GLY A 78 10.41 15.02 8.48
CA GLY A 78 9.97 16.41 8.33
C GLY A 78 9.16 16.68 7.07
N MET A 79 8.39 15.71 6.60
CA MET A 79 7.58 15.85 5.41
C MET A 79 6.35 16.73 5.67
N ASP A 80 6.11 17.70 4.80
CA ASP A 80 4.89 18.52 4.85
C ASP A 80 3.73 17.79 4.16
N TYR A 81 2.93 17.11 4.96
CA TYR A 81 1.77 16.34 4.49
C TYR A 81 0.77 17.20 3.70
N SER A 82 0.63 18.48 4.05
CA SER A 82 -0.32 19.37 3.39
C SER A 82 0.01 19.64 1.91
N ARG A 83 1.26 19.40 1.53
CA ARG A 83 1.76 19.58 0.17
C ARG A 83 2.06 18.27 -0.54
N MET A 84 1.78 17.14 0.11
CA MET A 84 2.01 15.81 -0.45
C MET A 84 0.90 15.43 -1.42
N VAL A 85 1.30 14.88 -2.55
CA VAL A 85 0.40 14.20 -3.48
C VAL A 85 0.92 12.80 -3.77
N HIS A 86 0.01 11.85 -3.98
CA HIS A 86 0.33 10.50 -4.40
C HIS A 86 0.50 10.50 -5.92
N GLY A 87 1.73 10.35 -6.40
CA GLY A 87 2.04 10.50 -7.82
C GLY A 87 1.95 9.22 -8.61
N ASP A 88 2.34 8.09 -8.01
CA ASP A 88 2.34 6.80 -8.67
C ASP A 88 2.17 5.66 -7.66
N GLN A 89 1.57 4.54 -8.11
CA GLN A 89 1.38 3.35 -7.30
C GLN A 89 1.45 2.12 -8.19
N SER A 90 2.21 1.11 -7.77
CA SER A 90 2.25 -0.18 -8.42
C SER A 90 2.12 -1.33 -7.42
N PHE A 91 1.60 -2.45 -7.89
CA PHE A 91 1.44 -3.68 -7.14
C PHE A 91 2.02 -4.83 -7.95
N GLN A 92 2.89 -5.62 -7.33
CA GLN A 92 3.40 -6.86 -7.91
C GLN A 92 2.92 -8.02 -7.04
N HIS A 93 1.85 -8.66 -7.47
CA HIS A 93 1.24 -9.76 -6.75
C HIS A 93 1.99 -11.07 -6.98
N VAL A 94 2.26 -11.79 -5.90
CA VAL A 94 2.71 -13.19 -5.93
C VAL A 94 1.49 -14.11 -6.04
N ARG A 95 0.43 -13.79 -5.34
CA ARG A 95 -0.87 -14.46 -5.38
C ARG A 95 -2.00 -13.47 -5.13
N PRO A 96 -3.25 -13.81 -5.48
CA PRO A 96 -4.40 -13.02 -5.06
C PRO A 96 -4.52 -12.98 -3.54
N VAL A 97 -4.98 -11.86 -3.02
CA VAL A 97 -5.41 -11.71 -1.63
C VAL A 97 -6.84 -12.19 -1.54
N HIS A 98 -7.19 -12.92 -0.50
CA HIS A 98 -8.55 -13.41 -0.28
C HIS A 98 -9.01 -13.16 1.15
N ALA A 99 -10.32 -13.23 1.38
CA ALA A 99 -10.88 -13.18 2.72
C ALA A 99 -10.31 -14.32 3.58
N GLY A 100 -9.95 -14.00 4.81
CA GLY A 100 -9.26 -14.90 5.73
C GLY A 100 -7.74 -14.71 5.76
N ASP A 101 -7.17 -13.98 4.80
CA ASP A 101 -5.74 -13.62 4.87
C ASP A 101 -5.47 -12.73 6.08
N GLU A 102 -4.33 -12.97 6.70
CA GLU A 102 -3.77 -12.13 7.75
C GLU A 102 -2.43 -11.58 7.27
N LEU A 103 -2.36 -10.26 7.10
CA LEU A 103 -1.27 -9.63 6.38
C LEU A 103 -0.53 -8.62 7.26
N ARG A 104 0.78 -8.55 7.07
CA ARG A 104 1.64 -7.50 7.61
C ARG A 104 2.37 -6.80 6.49
N LEU A 105 2.70 -5.56 6.73
CA LEU A 105 3.32 -4.69 5.74
C LEU A 105 4.57 -4.07 6.34
N THR A 106 5.70 -4.26 5.68
CA THR A 106 6.98 -3.66 6.03
C THR A 106 7.36 -2.66 4.95
N THR A 107 7.51 -1.40 5.33
CA THR A 107 7.84 -0.31 4.41
C THR A 107 9.30 0.07 4.48
N ARG A 108 9.83 0.50 3.34
CA ARG A 108 11.17 1.02 3.19
C ARG A 108 11.16 2.25 2.31
N ILE A 109 11.92 3.27 2.68
CA ILE A 109 12.23 4.38 1.79
C ILE A 109 13.28 3.90 0.79
N GLU A 110 12.89 3.79 -0.47
CA GLU A 110 13.78 3.33 -1.54
C GLU A 110 14.62 4.46 -2.09
N ASP A 111 14.02 5.62 -2.28
CA ASP A 111 14.70 6.78 -2.86
C ASP A 111 14.06 8.10 -2.42
N ILE A 112 14.88 9.14 -2.37
CA ILE A 112 14.48 10.53 -2.17
C ILE A 112 15.22 11.37 -3.19
N MET A 113 14.49 12.07 -4.04
CA MET A 113 15.07 12.90 -5.09
C MET A 113 14.42 14.28 -5.12
N ALA A 114 15.24 15.32 -5.06
CA ALA A 114 14.78 16.69 -5.28
C ALA A 114 14.86 17.03 -6.77
N ARG A 115 13.77 17.50 -7.36
CA ARG A 115 13.70 17.89 -8.76
C ARG A 115 12.71 19.02 -8.98
N ALA A 116 13.13 20.06 -9.68
CA ALA A 116 12.28 21.21 -10.05
C ALA A 116 11.52 21.81 -8.86
N GLY A 117 12.18 21.90 -7.70
CA GLY A 117 11.61 22.49 -6.48
C GLY A 117 10.64 21.55 -5.71
N ASN A 118 10.49 20.32 -6.15
CA ASN A 118 9.68 19.30 -5.46
C ASN A 118 10.56 18.16 -4.96
N ASP A 119 10.12 17.50 -3.89
CA ASP A 119 10.75 16.29 -3.41
C ASP A 119 9.93 15.07 -3.83
N PHE A 120 10.61 14.08 -4.38
CA PHE A 120 10.03 12.79 -4.79
C PHE A 120 10.50 11.71 -3.81
N LEU A 121 9.57 11.12 -3.10
CA LEU A 121 9.82 10.04 -2.15
C LEU A 121 9.29 8.74 -2.72
N THR A 122 10.16 7.77 -2.95
CA THR A 122 9.76 6.42 -3.36
C THR A 122 9.74 5.50 -2.15
N VAL A 123 8.59 4.90 -1.90
CA VAL A 123 8.38 3.96 -0.80
C VAL A 123 8.02 2.60 -1.39
N THR A 124 8.76 1.58 -0.98
CA THR A 124 8.42 0.19 -1.28
C THR A 124 7.89 -0.50 -0.04
N ALA A 125 7.00 -1.46 -0.22
CA ALA A 125 6.49 -2.26 0.87
C ALA A 125 6.41 -3.72 0.46
N GLU A 126 6.79 -4.60 1.38
CA GLU A 126 6.58 -6.04 1.29
C GLU A 126 5.39 -6.41 2.16
N ILE A 127 4.40 -7.06 1.56
CA ILE A 127 3.23 -7.57 2.25
C ILE A 127 3.38 -9.08 2.38
N THR A 128 3.39 -9.54 3.62
CA THR A 128 3.61 -10.94 3.97
C THR A 128 2.44 -11.51 4.76
N ASP A 129 2.26 -12.82 4.66
CA ASP A 129 1.30 -13.55 5.49
C ASP A 129 1.90 -13.91 6.87
N THR A 130 1.14 -14.65 7.68
CA THR A 130 1.56 -15.07 9.02
C THR A 130 2.74 -16.03 9.03
N ASP A 131 2.98 -16.74 7.93
CA ASP A 131 4.13 -17.64 7.77
C ASP A 131 5.38 -16.91 7.26
N GLY A 132 5.26 -15.60 7.00
CA GLY A 132 6.32 -14.78 6.45
C GLY A 132 6.47 -14.89 4.93
N ALA A 133 5.53 -15.57 4.25
CA ALA A 133 5.56 -15.68 2.80
C ALA A 133 5.13 -14.36 2.14
N LEU A 134 5.86 -13.96 1.09
CA LEU A 134 5.54 -12.76 0.33
C LEU A 134 4.24 -12.94 -0.45
N VAL A 135 3.33 -11.99 -0.29
CA VAL A 135 2.03 -11.96 -0.99
C VAL A 135 2.04 -10.91 -2.10
N CYS A 136 2.59 -9.75 -1.83
CA CYS A 136 2.64 -8.63 -2.77
C CYS A 136 3.78 -7.69 -2.43
N THR A 137 4.38 -7.10 -3.44
CA THR A 137 5.29 -5.95 -3.28
C THR A 137 4.59 -4.71 -3.85
N THR A 138 4.58 -3.63 -3.09
CA THR A 138 4.03 -2.35 -3.54
C THR A 138 5.15 -1.33 -3.70
N ARG A 139 4.95 -0.39 -4.61
CA ARG A 139 5.83 0.76 -4.82
C ARG A 139 4.98 1.99 -5.02
N ALA A 140 5.19 2.99 -4.19
CA ALA A 140 4.51 4.27 -4.26
C ALA A 140 5.51 5.39 -4.47
N GLN A 141 5.14 6.37 -5.27
CA GLN A 141 5.86 7.63 -5.36
C GLN A 141 5.00 8.76 -4.80
N LEU A 142 5.51 9.39 -3.76
CA LEU A 142 4.92 10.56 -3.14
C LEU A 142 5.67 11.80 -3.61
N VAL A 143 4.94 12.85 -3.91
CA VAL A 143 5.53 14.12 -4.33
C VAL A 143 5.16 15.18 -3.30
N VAL A 144 6.17 15.73 -2.64
CA VAL A 144 6.01 16.89 -1.77
C VAL A 144 6.31 18.14 -2.60
N ARG A 145 5.26 18.90 -2.88
CA ARG A 145 5.38 20.11 -3.69
C ARG A 145 6.14 21.18 -2.93
N GLY A 146 7.03 21.87 -3.62
CA GLY A 146 7.74 23.04 -3.11
C GLY A 146 6.79 24.19 -2.79
N GLU A 147 7.27 25.17 -2.05
CA GLU A 147 6.55 26.41 -1.83
C GLU A 147 6.33 27.12 -3.16
N ALA A 148 5.11 27.63 -3.37
CA ALA A 148 4.87 28.49 -4.51
C ALA A 148 5.72 29.74 -4.37
N ALA A 149 6.47 30.05 -5.41
CA ALA A 149 7.25 31.27 -5.46
C ALA A 149 6.35 32.50 -5.47
#